data_0d4c7a6409c159a1fe54e1b4920d4b2e
#
_entry.id   0d4c7a6409c159a1fe54e1b4920d4b2e
#
_cell.length_a   1.000
_cell.length_b   1.000
_cell.length_c   1.000
_cell.angle_alpha   90.00
_cell.angle_beta   90.00
_cell.angle_gamma   90.00
#
_symmetry.space_group_name_H-M   'P 1'
#
loop_
_entity.id
_entity.type
_entity.pdbx_description
1 polymer ?
#
loop_
_entity_poly.entity_id
_entity_poly.type
_entity_poly.pdbx_seq_one_letter_code
_entity_poly.pdbx_strand_id
1 'polypeptide(L)'
;MTMNAEQQYIELFSQTEAMICKHSAEVLNAPRAAAFADFERIGFPTRKMEKYKYTDVSKYFEPDFGLNLNRLAIPVNPYEVFKCDVPNMSTALYFVVNDAFYDKALPKSRLPEGVIFGSLKEVARQHPELVKKYYGKLADTSKDGVTAFNTTFAQD
;
A
#
# COMPACT_ATOMS: atom_id res chain seq x y z
N MET A 1 -9.46 17.37 -22.79
CA MET A 1 -10.29 17.11 -21.60
C MET A 1 -9.36 16.54 -20.58
N THR A 2 -9.13 17.23 -19.46
CA THR A 2 -8.39 16.66 -18.33
C THR A 2 -9.26 15.56 -17.72
N MET A 3 -8.76 14.31 -17.74
CA MET A 3 -9.37 13.21 -16.99
C MET A 3 -9.46 13.60 -15.51
N ASN A 4 -10.55 13.21 -14.84
CA ASN A 4 -10.59 13.36 -13.40
C ASN A 4 -9.67 12.32 -12.74
N ALA A 5 -9.29 12.53 -11.48
CA ALA A 5 -8.39 11.64 -10.77
C ALA A 5 -8.91 10.19 -10.72
N GLU A 6 -10.20 9.99 -10.52
CA GLU A 6 -10.81 8.64 -10.48
C GLU A 6 -10.61 7.89 -11.79
N GLN A 7 -10.95 8.51 -12.90
CA GLN A 7 -10.84 7.90 -14.23
C GLN A 7 -9.39 7.55 -14.56
N GLN A 8 -8.44 8.41 -14.17
CA GLN A 8 -7.00 8.16 -14.36
C GLN A 8 -6.57 6.85 -13.68
N TYR A 9 -6.98 6.62 -12.43
CA TYR A 9 -6.61 5.41 -11.71
C TYR A 9 -7.39 4.17 -12.13
N ILE A 10 -8.65 4.31 -12.55
CA ILE A 10 -9.42 3.22 -13.14
C ILE A 10 -8.73 2.71 -14.40
N GLU A 11 -8.34 3.62 -15.31
CA GLU A 11 -7.62 3.25 -16.52
C GLU A 11 -6.24 2.67 -16.23
N LEU A 12 -5.50 3.27 -15.28
CA LEU A 12 -4.19 2.77 -14.87
C LEU A 12 -4.28 1.32 -14.35
N PHE A 13 -5.23 1.03 -13.47
CA PHE A 13 -5.42 -0.33 -12.95
C PHE A 13 -5.79 -1.31 -14.06
N SER A 14 -6.76 -0.97 -14.90
CA SER A 14 -7.21 -1.82 -16.01
C SER A 14 -6.08 -2.19 -16.97
N GLN A 15 -5.11 -1.29 -17.17
CA GLN A 15 -3.94 -1.52 -18.02
C GLN A 15 -2.80 -2.27 -17.32
N THR A 16 -2.73 -2.22 -15.99
CA THR A 16 -1.56 -2.67 -15.23
C THR A 16 -1.85 -3.75 -14.19
N GLU A 17 -3.08 -4.26 -14.10
CA GLU A 17 -3.49 -5.27 -13.11
C GLU A 17 -2.53 -6.47 -13.07
N ALA A 18 -2.18 -7.03 -14.24
CA ALA A 18 -1.28 -8.17 -14.32
C ALA A 18 0.11 -7.88 -13.72
N MET A 19 0.60 -6.65 -13.91
CA MET A 19 1.89 -6.21 -13.34
C MET A 19 1.79 -6.05 -11.82
N ILE A 20 0.72 -5.42 -11.33
CA ILE A 20 0.46 -5.25 -9.89
C ILE A 20 0.38 -6.62 -9.21
N CYS A 21 -0.40 -7.54 -9.78
CA CYS A 21 -0.57 -8.90 -9.26
C CYS A 21 0.74 -9.70 -9.24
N LYS A 22 1.56 -9.55 -10.28
CA LYS A 22 2.88 -10.21 -10.37
C LYS A 22 3.82 -9.80 -9.23
N HIS A 23 3.77 -8.54 -8.82
CA HIS A 23 4.65 -7.98 -7.78
C HIS A 23 4.07 -8.05 -6.37
N SER A 24 2.94 -8.75 -6.19
CA SER A 24 2.25 -8.92 -4.92
C SER A 24 2.24 -10.39 -4.46
N ALA A 25 1.40 -10.73 -3.50
CA ALA A 25 1.16 -12.10 -3.06
C ALA A 25 -0.28 -12.52 -3.39
N GLU A 26 -0.50 -13.83 -3.63
CA GLU A 26 -1.82 -14.35 -4.02
C GLU A 26 -2.94 -13.95 -3.05
N VAL A 27 -2.68 -14.05 -1.75
CA VAL A 27 -3.65 -13.69 -0.72
C VAL A 27 -4.00 -12.19 -0.73
N LEU A 28 -3.07 -11.33 -1.18
CA LEU A 28 -3.31 -9.90 -1.34
C LEU A 28 -4.06 -9.60 -2.65
N ASN A 29 -3.88 -10.44 -3.67
CA ASN A 29 -4.56 -10.30 -4.95
C ASN A 29 -6.03 -10.74 -4.88
N ALA A 30 -6.36 -11.70 -4.02
CA ALA A 30 -7.70 -12.29 -3.93
C ALA A 30 -8.86 -11.27 -3.77
N PRO A 31 -8.76 -10.23 -2.91
CA PRO A 31 -9.82 -9.23 -2.79
C PRO A 31 -9.77 -8.12 -3.85
N ARG A 32 -8.76 -8.06 -4.72
CA ARG A 32 -8.45 -6.92 -5.58
C ARG A 32 -9.54 -6.62 -6.59
N ALA A 33 -10.05 -7.63 -7.30
CA ALA A 33 -11.09 -7.42 -8.32
C ALA A 33 -12.39 -6.88 -7.70
N ALA A 34 -12.78 -7.37 -6.52
CA ALA A 34 -13.96 -6.85 -5.81
C ALA A 34 -13.73 -5.42 -5.33
N ALA A 35 -12.54 -5.12 -4.80
CA ALA A 35 -12.17 -3.77 -4.38
C ALA A 35 -12.14 -2.79 -5.56
N PHE A 36 -11.65 -3.21 -6.72
CA PHE A 36 -11.67 -2.40 -7.93
C PHE A 36 -13.10 -2.07 -8.38
N ALA A 37 -13.99 -3.07 -8.44
CA ALA A 37 -15.40 -2.85 -8.76
C ALA A 37 -16.09 -1.90 -7.77
N ASP A 38 -15.75 -2.01 -6.48
CA ASP A 38 -16.22 -1.06 -5.47
C ASP A 38 -15.69 0.35 -5.72
N PHE A 39 -14.41 0.49 -6.07
CA PHE A 39 -13.83 1.80 -6.39
C PHE A 39 -14.46 2.43 -7.64
N GLU A 40 -14.69 1.66 -8.71
CA GLU A 40 -15.40 2.13 -9.91
C GLU A 40 -16.80 2.65 -9.57
N ARG A 41 -17.49 2.00 -8.63
CA ARG A 41 -18.86 2.37 -8.23
C ARG A 41 -18.90 3.57 -7.27
N ILE A 42 -17.96 3.67 -6.35
CA ILE A 42 -18.00 4.66 -5.25
C ILE A 42 -17.18 5.90 -5.60
N GLY A 43 -16.02 5.72 -6.24
CA GLY A 43 -15.03 6.78 -6.48
C GLY A 43 -14.35 7.28 -5.21
N PHE A 44 -13.62 8.38 -5.34
CA PHE A 44 -13.06 9.06 -4.17
C PHE A 44 -14.15 9.77 -3.36
N PRO A 45 -14.03 9.78 -2.03
CA PRO A 45 -15.00 10.47 -1.19
C PRO A 45 -14.95 11.98 -1.42
N THR A 46 -16.12 12.57 -1.40
CA THR A 46 -16.28 14.02 -1.56
C THR A 46 -16.44 14.71 -0.21
N ARG A 47 -16.19 16.03 -0.17
CA ARG A 47 -16.42 16.87 1.02
C ARG A 47 -17.88 16.93 1.50
N LYS A 48 -18.82 16.41 0.72
CA LYS A 48 -20.23 16.24 1.12
C LYS A 48 -20.41 15.10 2.12
N MET A 49 -19.49 14.15 2.16
CA MET A 49 -19.50 13.07 3.14
C MET A 49 -18.96 13.58 4.48
N GLU A 50 -19.71 13.40 5.57
CA GLU A 50 -19.35 13.92 6.90
C GLU A 50 -17.92 13.51 7.32
N LYS A 51 -17.55 12.26 7.09
CA LYS A 51 -16.22 11.72 7.39
C LYS A 51 -15.08 12.48 6.68
N TYR A 52 -15.35 13.06 5.51
CA TYR A 52 -14.37 13.74 4.65
C TYR A 52 -14.61 15.24 4.48
N LYS A 53 -15.48 15.83 5.30
CA LYS A 53 -15.91 17.23 5.21
C LYS A 53 -14.78 18.24 5.10
N TYR A 54 -13.66 17.97 5.78
CA TYR A 54 -12.49 18.84 5.80
C TYR A 54 -11.33 18.36 4.89
N THR A 55 -11.52 17.28 4.16
CA THR A 55 -10.48 16.65 3.33
C THR A 55 -10.99 16.46 1.91
N ASP A 56 -10.36 17.14 0.95
CA ASP A 56 -10.63 16.96 -0.46
C ASP A 56 -9.69 15.87 -1.01
N VAL A 57 -10.12 14.62 -0.93
CA VAL A 57 -9.32 13.46 -1.30
C VAL A 57 -8.96 13.49 -2.79
N SER A 58 -9.92 13.75 -3.67
CA SER A 58 -9.70 13.77 -5.13
C SER A 58 -8.58 14.71 -5.53
N LYS A 59 -8.51 15.90 -4.90
CA LYS A 59 -7.48 16.89 -5.18
C LYS A 59 -6.06 16.39 -4.92
N TYR A 60 -5.88 15.53 -3.92
CA TYR A 60 -4.57 14.95 -3.60
C TYR A 60 -4.13 13.88 -4.60
N PHE A 61 -5.05 13.34 -5.38
CA PHE A 61 -4.79 12.34 -6.41
C PHE A 61 -4.81 12.89 -7.84
N GLU A 62 -5.05 14.18 -8.04
CA GLU A 62 -4.95 14.82 -9.37
C GLU A 62 -3.53 14.82 -9.95
N PRO A 63 -2.47 15.06 -9.16
CA PRO A 63 -1.11 15.02 -9.69
C PRO A 63 -0.70 13.61 -10.09
N ASP A 64 0.04 13.48 -11.19
CA ASP A 64 0.70 12.22 -11.55
C ASP A 64 1.95 12.04 -10.66
N PHE A 65 1.87 11.09 -9.76
CA PHE A 65 2.97 10.75 -8.84
C PHE A 65 3.96 9.74 -9.41
N GLY A 66 3.78 9.28 -10.66
CA GLY A 66 4.68 8.31 -11.27
C GLY A 66 4.77 7.01 -10.47
N LEU A 67 3.67 6.33 -10.24
CA LEU A 67 3.59 5.14 -9.39
C LEU A 67 4.61 4.07 -9.81
N ASN A 68 5.35 3.55 -8.82
CA ASN A 68 6.37 2.51 -9.02
C ASN A 68 5.74 1.11 -9.13
N LEU A 69 4.86 0.90 -10.10
CA LEU A 69 4.16 -0.37 -10.30
C LEU A 69 5.10 -1.53 -10.64
N ASN A 70 6.24 -1.24 -11.25
CA ASN A 70 7.27 -2.23 -11.57
C ASN A 70 8.13 -2.64 -10.38
N ARG A 71 7.98 -1.99 -9.22
CA ARG A 71 8.78 -2.25 -8.02
C ARG A 71 10.28 -2.19 -8.29
N LEU A 72 10.70 -1.14 -9.02
CA LEU A 72 12.11 -0.92 -9.32
C LEU A 72 12.88 -0.64 -8.02
N ALA A 73 13.95 -1.41 -7.82
CA ALA A 73 14.81 -1.21 -6.67
C ALA A 73 15.60 0.09 -6.80
N ILE A 74 15.55 0.93 -5.78
CA ILE A 74 16.42 2.10 -5.70
C ILE A 74 17.76 1.65 -5.11
N PRO A 75 18.89 1.90 -5.79
CA PRO A 75 20.22 1.45 -5.35
C PRO A 75 20.78 2.37 -4.24
N VAL A 76 20.01 2.56 -3.19
CA VAL A 76 20.38 3.37 -2.01
C VAL A 76 20.25 2.50 -0.78
N ASN A 77 21.28 2.56 0.08
CA ASN A 77 21.20 2.01 1.43
C ASN A 77 20.73 3.13 2.38
N PRO A 78 19.46 3.11 2.84
CA PRO A 78 18.94 4.17 3.68
C PRO A 78 19.66 4.27 5.03
N TYR A 79 20.25 3.18 5.55
CA TYR A 79 21.02 3.19 6.78
C TYR A 79 22.35 3.94 6.66
N GLU A 80 22.89 4.10 5.46
CA GLU A 80 24.11 4.89 5.20
C GLU A 80 23.80 6.37 4.96
N VAL A 81 22.65 6.67 4.39
CA VAL A 81 22.25 8.03 4.03
C VAL A 81 21.53 8.74 5.17
N PHE A 82 20.69 8.03 5.91
CA PHE A 82 19.94 8.59 7.01
C PHE A 82 20.83 8.69 8.27
N LYS A 83 21.16 9.91 8.61
CA LYS A 83 22.03 10.22 9.76
C LYS A 83 21.27 11.01 10.83
N CYS A 84 20.18 10.46 11.31
CA CYS A 84 19.55 11.00 12.51
C CYS A 84 19.99 10.14 13.70
N ASP A 85 20.95 10.66 14.46
CA ASP A 85 21.40 10.02 15.70
C ASP A 85 20.74 10.75 16.87
N VAL A 86 19.84 10.06 17.55
CA VAL A 86 19.28 10.53 18.81
C VAL A 86 19.98 9.79 19.93
N PRO A 87 20.89 10.44 20.65
CA PRO A 87 21.66 9.79 21.73
C PRO A 87 20.73 9.13 22.76
N ASN A 88 21.08 7.94 23.20
CA ASN A 88 20.40 7.16 24.25
C ASN A 88 18.97 6.67 23.89
N MET A 89 18.58 6.69 22.63
CA MET A 89 17.36 6.00 22.20
C MET A 89 17.71 4.60 21.67
N SER A 90 17.29 3.55 22.39
CA SER A 90 17.35 2.18 21.91
C SER A 90 16.09 1.91 21.05
N THR A 91 16.12 2.32 19.79
CA THR A 91 15.04 2.11 18.82
C THR A 91 15.53 1.25 17.68
N ALA A 92 14.66 0.38 17.19
CA ALA A 92 14.86 -0.26 15.91
C ALA A 92 14.38 0.69 14.81
N LEU A 93 15.26 1.00 13.86
CA LEU A 93 14.97 1.88 12.73
C LEU A 93 14.68 1.03 11.50
N TYR A 94 13.55 1.29 10.86
CA TYR A 94 13.10 0.62 9.65
C TYR A 94 12.79 1.64 8.55
N PHE A 95 12.99 1.26 7.31
CA PHE A 95 12.77 2.15 6.18
C PHE A 95 11.77 1.58 5.19
N VAL A 96 10.96 2.48 4.65
CA VAL A 96 10.20 2.29 3.43
C VAL A 96 10.87 3.17 2.37
N VAL A 97 11.32 2.57 1.29
CA VAL A 97 12.01 3.26 0.19
C VAL A 97 11.18 3.09 -1.06
N ASN A 98 10.67 4.19 -1.59
CA ASN A 98 9.83 4.21 -2.78
C ASN A 98 8.70 3.17 -2.69
N ASP A 99 7.89 3.27 -1.64
CA ASP A 99 6.72 2.45 -1.29
C ASP A 99 7.00 0.94 -1.05
N ALA A 100 8.27 0.55 -0.93
CA ALA A 100 8.64 -0.82 -0.61
C ALA A 100 9.41 -0.90 0.72
N PHE A 101 9.09 -1.91 1.53
CA PHE A 101 9.82 -2.17 2.76
C PHE A 101 11.26 -2.58 2.45
N TYR A 102 12.23 -1.91 3.09
CA TYR A 102 13.66 -2.17 2.88
C TYR A 102 14.14 -3.28 3.81
N ASP A 103 14.36 -4.46 3.26
CA ASP A 103 14.69 -5.68 4.00
C ASP A 103 16.18 -6.07 3.98
N LYS A 104 17.00 -5.40 3.14
CA LYS A 104 18.38 -5.81 2.87
C LYS A 104 19.36 -5.68 4.05
N ALA A 105 19.03 -4.86 5.04
CA ALA A 105 19.87 -4.63 6.21
C ALA A 105 19.04 -4.38 7.47
N LEU A 106 18.16 -5.31 7.81
CA LEU A 106 17.30 -5.18 8.99
C LEU A 106 18.15 -5.17 10.26
N PRO A 107 17.81 -4.31 11.23
CA PRO A 107 18.41 -4.34 12.55
C PRO A 107 18.30 -5.74 13.17
N LYS A 108 19.38 -6.22 13.78
CA LYS A 108 19.39 -7.51 14.49
C LYS A 108 18.62 -7.46 15.82
N SER A 109 17.51 -6.75 15.87
CA SER A 109 16.63 -6.75 17.04
C SER A 109 15.93 -8.10 17.15
N ARG A 110 16.01 -8.73 18.30
CA ARG A 110 15.21 -9.93 18.57
C ARG A 110 13.78 -9.47 18.81
N LEU A 111 12.92 -9.80 17.89
CA LEU A 111 11.49 -9.65 18.13
C LEU A 111 11.06 -10.63 19.22
N PRO A 112 10.08 -10.30 20.06
CA PRO A 112 9.47 -11.25 20.98
C PRO A 112 8.97 -12.49 20.23
N GLU A 113 8.92 -13.63 20.94
CA GLU A 113 8.39 -14.87 20.37
C GLU A 113 6.94 -14.65 19.87
N GLY A 114 6.64 -15.16 18.68
CA GLY A 114 5.33 -15.05 18.04
C GLY A 114 5.09 -13.72 17.33
N VAL A 115 6.02 -12.76 17.36
CA VAL A 115 5.92 -11.49 16.62
C VAL A 115 6.59 -11.64 15.25
N ILE A 116 5.85 -11.35 14.20
CA ILE A 116 6.34 -11.25 12.83
C ILE A 116 6.28 -9.79 12.41
N PHE A 117 7.40 -9.23 11.95
CA PHE A 117 7.50 -7.87 11.46
C PHE A 117 8.30 -7.84 10.16
N GLY A 118 7.75 -7.21 9.13
CA GLY A 118 8.40 -7.11 7.82
C GLY A 118 7.42 -6.67 6.73
N SER A 119 7.83 -6.87 5.48
CA SER A 119 6.97 -6.66 4.31
C SER A 119 5.72 -7.53 4.40
N LEU A 120 4.55 -6.92 4.22
CA LEU A 120 3.28 -7.65 4.18
C LEU A 120 3.28 -8.69 3.06
N LYS A 121 3.82 -8.35 1.91
CA LYS A 121 3.96 -9.24 0.75
C LYS A 121 4.78 -10.50 1.10
N GLU A 122 5.93 -10.33 1.73
CA GLU A 122 6.79 -11.46 2.10
C GLU A 122 6.15 -12.30 3.22
N VAL A 123 5.51 -11.67 4.20
CA VAL A 123 4.73 -12.37 5.23
C VAL A 123 3.54 -13.12 4.61
N ALA A 124 2.87 -12.52 3.64
CA ALA A 124 1.77 -13.16 2.92
C ALA A 124 2.19 -14.40 2.11
N ARG A 125 3.44 -14.41 1.62
CA ARG A 125 4.02 -15.58 0.92
C ARG A 125 4.45 -16.68 1.88
N GLN A 126 5.03 -16.32 3.03
CA GLN A 126 5.53 -17.25 4.04
C GLN A 126 4.44 -17.80 4.95
N HIS A 127 3.44 -16.98 5.25
CA HIS A 127 2.34 -17.27 6.19
C HIS A 127 0.96 -16.92 5.58
N PRO A 128 0.59 -17.47 4.42
CA PRO A 128 -0.61 -17.08 3.69
C PRO A 128 -1.89 -17.26 4.51
N GLU A 129 -1.99 -18.31 5.33
CA GLU A 129 -3.19 -18.58 6.15
C GLU A 129 -3.35 -17.54 7.27
N LEU A 130 -2.24 -17.04 7.83
CA LEU A 130 -2.28 -15.98 8.83
C LEU A 130 -2.80 -14.67 8.21
N VAL A 131 -2.24 -14.28 7.06
CA VAL A 131 -2.64 -13.05 6.38
C VAL A 131 -4.09 -13.14 5.88
N LYS A 132 -4.49 -14.26 5.29
CA LYS A 132 -5.85 -14.53 4.81
C LYS A 132 -6.91 -14.37 5.90
N LYS A 133 -6.54 -14.66 7.15
CA LYS A 133 -7.46 -14.54 8.29
C LYS A 133 -7.87 -13.09 8.57
N TYR A 134 -6.99 -12.11 8.29
CA TYR A 134 -7.17 -10.72 8.68
C TYR A 134 -7.23 -9.74 7.51
N TYR A 135 -6.47 -9.98 6.44
CA TYR A 135 -6.40 -9.08 5.31
C TYR A 135 -7.75 -8.95 4.59
N GLY A 136 -8.18 -7.71 4.37
CA GLY A 136 -9.45 -7.40 3.72
C GLY A 136 -10.70 -7.77 4.54
N LYS A 137 -10.58 -8.02 5.87
CA LYS A 137 -11.72 -8.42 6.72
C LYS A 137 -12.24 -7.32 7.63
N LEU A 138 -11.41 -6.35 7.97
CA LEU A 138 -11.78 -5.29 8.92
C LEU A 138 -12.25 -4.02 8.23
N ALA A 139 -11.66 -3.68 7.10
CA ALA A 139 -12.06 -2.54 6.30
C ALA A 139 -12.97 -2.99 5.14
N ASP A 140 -14.13 -2.36 5.02
CA ASP A 140 -15.16 -2.72 4.03
C ASP A 140 -15.00 -1.82 2.79
N THR A 141 -14.51 -2.39 1.70
CA THR A 141 -14.29 -1.69 0.43
C THR A 141 -15.59 -1.16 -0.17
N SER A 142 -16.72 -1.82 0.12
CA SER A 142 -18.02 -1.43 -0.41
C SER A 142 -18.57 -0.12 0.19
N LYS A 143 -17.97 0.36 1.28
CA LYS A 143 -18.43 1.54 2.03
C LYS A 143 -17.52 2.75 1.93
N ASP A 144 -16.26 2.57 1.50
CA ASP A 144 -15.27 3.64 1.52
C ASP A 144 -14.35 3.54 0.30
N GLY A 145 -14.41 4.57 -0.55
CA GLY A 145 -13.64 4.61 -1.80
C GLY A 145 -12.13 4.65 -1.58
N VAL A 146 -11.62 5.23 -0.48
CA VAL A 146 -10.18 5.20 -0.14
C VAL A 146 -9.76 3.80 0.24
N THR A 147 -10.58 3.08 1.01
CA THR A 147 -10.33 1.67 1.35
C THR A 147 -10.32 0.80 0.10
N ALA A 148 -11.29 1.00 -0.80
CA ALA A 148 -11.38 0.30 -2.07
C ALA A 148 -10.15 0.57 -2.94
N PHE A 149 -9.77 1.84 -3.10
CA PHE A 149 -8.58 2.27 -3.84
C PHE A 149 -7.30 1.65 -3.27
N ASN A 150 -7.10 1.74 -1.97
CA ASN A 150 -5.93 1.17 -1.31
C ASN A 150 -5.82 -0.35 -1.54
N THR A 151 -6.93 -1.08 -1.40
CA THR A 151 -6.94 -2.53 -1.63
C THR A 151 -6.67 -2.89 -3.09
N THR A 152 -7.16 -2.06 -4.03
CA THR A 152 -6.94 -2.22 -5.48
C THR A 152 -5.45 -2.11 -5.83
N PHE A 153 -4.73 -1.16 -5.27
CA PHE A 153 -3.32 -0.89 -5.60
C PHE A 153 -2.30 -1.48 -4.62
N ALA A 154 -2.72 -2.06 -3.51
CA ALA A 154 -1.80 -2.62 -2.52
C ALA A 154 -0.89 -3.70 -3.13
N GLN A 155 0.43 -3.54 -2.96
CA GLN A 155 1.44 -4.51 -3.40
C GLN A 155 2.31 -4.99 -2.23
N ASP A 156 2.44 -4.16 -1.18
CA ASP A 156 3.19 -4.46 0.04
C ASP A 156 2.53 -3.78 1.25
#